data_3208a890197dadefddf194f68bb12212
#
_entry.id   3208a890197dadefddf194f68bb12212
#
_cell.length_a   1.000
_cell.length_b   1.000
_cell.length_c   1.000
_cell.angle_alpha   90.00
_cell.angle_beta   90.00
_cell.angle_gamma   90.00
#
_symmetry.space_group_name_H-M   'P 1'
#
loop_
_entity.id
_entity.type
_entity.pdbx_description
1 polymer ?
#
loop_
_entity_poly.entity_id
_entity_poly.type
_entity_poly.pdbx_seq_one_letter_code
_entity_poly.pdbx_strand_id
1 'polypeptide(L)'
;MKRRAAGIFTIFLVLIFITGCAPKKIKTYEYMSDIRNEVVQSAVNMLGKPYKNGAKGPDSFDCSGLVYYVYRQSNVPVPVSTGGLLKAGYEIQRSEALPGDLVFFKIKKDLHVGIMLNQKEFINASKSRGVAVDDVDTNYWKKTLIGYRSILY
;
A
#
# COMPACT_ATOMS: atom_id res chain seq x y z
N MET A 1 39.89 -20.21 -76.15
CA MET A 1 39.92 -20.56 -74.74
C MET A 1 39.48 -19.33 -73.90
N LYS A 2 38.26 -19.27 -73.40
CA LYS A 2 37.71 -18.15 -72.58
C LYS A 2 37.67 -18.59 -71.12
N ARG A 3 38.51 -17.98 -70.27
CA ARG A 3 38.45 -18.17 -68.80
C ARG A 3 37.38 -17.30 -68.23
N ARG A 4 36.38 -17.93 -67.59
CA ARG A 4 35.36 -17.23 -66.81
C ARG A 4 35.92 -16.99 -65.40
N ALA A 5 36.02 -15.73 -65.02
CA ALA A 5 36.28 -15.33 -63.62
C ALA A 5 35.02 -15.44 -62.83
N ALA A 6 35.05 -16.28 -61.78
CA ALA A 6 33.95 -16.37 -60.79
C ALA A 6 34.16 -15.28 -59.73
N GLY A 7 33.25 -14.29 -59.69
CA GLY A 7 33.25 -13.28 -58.66
C GLY A 7 32.63 -13.85 -57.39
N ILE A 8 33.40 -13.88 -56.31
CA ILE A 8 32.94 -14.24 -54.98
C ILE A 8 32.26 -13.00 -54.38
N PHE A 9 30.95 -13.04 -54.28
CA PHE A 9 30.16 -12.00 -53.60
C PHE A 9 30.16 -12.28 -52.09
N THR A 10 31.04 -11.58 -51.36
CA THR A 10 31.10 -11.68 -49.91
C THR A 10 29.97 -10.86 -49.32
N ILE A 11 28.92 -11.53 -48.87
CA ILE A 11 27.81 -10.89 -48.13
C ILE A 11 28.34 -10.59 -46.73
N PHE A 12 28.57 -9.30 -46.43
CA PHE A 12 28.84 -8.80 -45.09
C PHE A 12 27.52 -8.75 -44.32
N LEU A 13 27.30 -9.75 -43.49
CA LEU A 13 26.15 -9.75 -42.54
C LEU A 13 26.46 -8.76 -41.44
N VAL A 14 25.93 -7.54 -41.54
CA VAL A 14 26.00 -6.54 -40.48
C VAL A 14 25.01 -6.95 -39.38
N LEU A 15 25.52 -7.56 -38.30
CA LEU A 15 24.77 -7.78 -37.07
C LEU A 15 24.57 -6.42 -36.38
N ILE A 16 23.40 -5.83 -36.59
CA ILE A 16 22.98 -4.66 -35.81
C ILE A 16 22.61 -5.15 -34.40
N PHE A 17 23.52 -5.00 -33.44
CA PHE A 17 23.20 -5.11 -32.02
C PHE A 17 22.28 -3.95 -31.63
N ILE A 18 20.98 -4.19 -31.60
CA ILE A 18 20.03 -3.28 -30.99
C ILE A 18 20.23 -3.43 -29.48
N THR A 19 21.12 -2.63 -28.91
CA THR A 19 21.17 -2.44 -27.45
C THR A 19 19.92 -1.66 -27.03
N GLY A 20 18.82 -2.38 -26.85
CA GLY A 20 17.62 -1.83 -26.27
C GLY A 20 17.93 -1.38 -24.84
N CYS A 21 18.02 -0.07 -24.62
CA CYS A 21 17.93 0.49 -23.28
C CYS A 21 16.57 0.09 -22.69
N ALA A 22 16.53 -0.97 -21.90
CA ALA A 22 15.37 -1.29 -21.10
C ALA A 22 15.10 -0.11 -20.15
N PRO A 23 13.90 0.44 -20.10
CA PRO A 23 13.61 1.57 -19.24
C PRO A 23 13.77 1.14 -17.78
N LYS A 24 14.56 1.91 -17.04
CA LYS A 24 14.90 1.73 -15.61
C LYS A 24 13.69 2.02 -14.68
N LYS A 25 12.53 1.44 -14.99
CA LYS A 25 11.25 1.72 -14.35
C LYS A 25 10.95 0.85 -13.13
N ILE A 26 11.77 -0.15 -12.84
CA ILE A 26 11.43 -1.25 -11.93
C ILE A 26 11.76 -0.94 -10.47
N LYS A 27 12.83 -0.20 -10.17
CA LYS A 27 13.27 0.00 -8.78
C LYS A 27 12.27 0.74 -7.89
N THR A 28 11.58 1.75 -8.40
CA THR A 28 10.64 2.54 -7.59
C THR A 28 9.36 1.77 -7.29
N TYR A 29 8.84 1.01 -8.26
CA TYR A 29 7.63 0.20 -8.07
C TYR A 29 7.89 -0.98 -7.12
N GLU A 30 9.00 -1.67 -7.27
CA GLU A 30 9.42 -2.78 -6.39
C GLU A 30 9.60 -2.29 -4.94
N TYR A 31 10.31 -1.18 -4.75
CA TYR A 31 10.49 -0.56 -3.44
C TYR A 31 9.16 -0.17 -2.78
N MET A 32 8.21 0.41 -3.53
CA MET A 32 6.90 0.77 -3.00
C MET A 32 6.05 -0.46 -2.67
N SER A 33 6.15 -1.54 -3.44
CA SER A 33 5.48 -2.81 -3.11
C SER A 33 6.05 -3.42 -1.83
N ASP A 34 7.35 -3.31 -1.59
CA ASP A 34 8.01 -3.80 -0.39
C ASP A 34 7.55 -3.04 0.86
N ILE A 35 7.50 -1.71 0.82
CA ILE A 35 6.98 -0.90 1.93
C ILE A 35 5.50 -1.24 2.21
N ARG A 36 4.67 -1.41 1.19
CA ARG A 36 3.27 -1.81 1.38
C ARG A 36 3.15 -3.17 2.04
N ASN A 37 3.97 -4.13 1.63
CA ASN A 37 4.05 -5.45 2.25
C ASN A 37 4.50 -5.37 3.71
N GLU A 38 5.53 -4.58 4.03
CA GLU A 38 5.98 -4.35 5.41
C GLU A 38 4.87 -3.75 6.28
N VAL A 39 4.17 -2.73 5.79
CA VAL A 39 3.05 -2.09 6.49
C VAL A 39 1.94 -3.12 6.77
N VAL A 40 1.55 -3.91 5.79
CA VAL A 40 0.52 -4.94 5.94
C VAL A 40 0.96 -6.02 6.92
N GLN A 41 2.19 -6.54 6.80
CA GLN A 41 2.71 -7.56 7.72
C GLN A 41 2.81 -7.01 9.15
N SER A 42 3.30 -5.79 9.33
CA SER A 42 3.35 -5.13 10.63
C SER A 42 1.94 -5.00 11.23
N ALA A 43 0.95 -4.64 10.44
CA ALA A 43 -0.45 -4.55 10.89
C ALA A 43 -1.01 -5.91 11.31
N VAL A 44 -0.80 -6.94 10.50
CA VAL A 44 -1.27 -8.32 10.76
C VAL A 44 -0.63 -8.88 12.03
N ASN A 45 0.63 -8.58 12.30
CA ASN A 45 1.33 -8.99 13.53
C ASN A 45 0.71 -8.37 14.80
N MET A 46 -0.10 -7.33 14.68
CA MET A 46 -0.81 -6.70 15.81
C MET A 46 -2.19 -7.29 16.08
N LEU A 47 -2.66 -8.25 15.28
CA LEU A 47 -3.97 -8.90 15.48
C LEU A 47 -4.15 -9.41 16.91
N GLY A 48 -5.34 -9.19 17.46
CA GLY A 48 -5.71 -9.60 18.82
C GLY A 48 -5.18 -8.69 19.94
N LYS A 49 -4.31 -7.72 19.66
CA LYS A 49 -3.86 -6.74 20.66
C LYS A 49 -5.05 -5.91 21.16
N PRO A 50 -5.13 -5.62 22.46
CA PRO A 50 -6.29 -4.94 23.04
C PRO A 50 -6.41 -3.48 22.59
N TYR A 51 -7.64 -2.98 22.57
CA TYR A 51 -7.92 -1.55 22.41
C TYR A 51 -7.66 -0.79 23.72
N LYS A 52 -6.99 0.36 23.61
CA LYS A 52 -6.88 1.32 24.69
C LYS A 52 -6.85 2.74 24.09
N ASN A 53 -7.74 3.60 24.57
CA ASN A 53 -7.82 4.97 24.09
C ASN A 53 -6.48 5.72 24.28
N GLY A 54 -5.99 6.40 23.23
CA GLY A 54 -4.72 7.12 23.21
C GLY A 54 -3.47 6.24 23.11
N ALA A 55 -3.59 4.91 23.13
CA ALA A 55 -2.45 4.01 23.04
C ALA A 55 -1.90 3.89 21.59
N LYS A 56 -0.58 3.81 21.48
CA LYS A 56 0.18 3.79 20.23
C LYS A 56 1.17 2.61 20.13
N GLY A 57 0.80 1.48 20.78
CA GLY A 57 1.58 0.24 20.77
C GLY A 57 2.72 0.20 21.81
N PRO A 58 3.45 -0.92 21.85
CA PRO A 58 3.21 -2.17 21.09
C PRO A 58 2.11 -3.07 21.70
N ASP A 59 1.70 -2.85 22.96
CA ASP A 59 0.84 -3.78 23.70
C ASP A 59 -0.65 -3.50 23.56
N SER A 60 -1.02 -2.28 23.20
CA SER A 60 -2.40 -1.85 22.99
C SER A 60 -2.45 -0.68 22.00
N PHE A 61 -3.64 -0.48 21.39
CA PHE A 61 -3.81 0.53 20.35
C PHE A 61 -5.18 1.22 20.44
N ASP A 62 -5.23 2.51 20.09
CA ASP A 62 -6.43 3.10 19.50
C ASP A 62 -6.33 3.03 17.96
N CYS A 63 -7.37 3.47 17.23
CA CYS A 63 -7.42 3.33 15.78
C CYS A 63 -6.26 4.06 15.07
N SER A 64 -5.97 5.30 15.42
CA SER A 64 -4.86 6.07 14.85
C SER A 64 -3.49 5.62 15.39
N GLY A 65 -3.47 5.12 16.61
CA GLY A 65 -2.27 4.56 17.23
C GLY A 65 -1.77 3.31 16.52
N LEU A 66 -2.68 2.44 16.08
CA LEU A 66 -2.32 1.29 15.25
C LEU A 66 -1.67 1.74 13.93
N VAL A 67 -2.29 2.69 13.22
CA VAL A 67 -1.72 3.22 11.97
C VAL A 67 -0.35 3.85 12.23
N TYR A 68 -0.25 4.72 13.22
CA TYR A 68 1.01 5.38 13.57
C TYR A 68 2.13 4.39 13.87
N TYR A 69 1.85 3.36 14.69
CA TYR A 69 2.83 2.35 15.06
C TYR A 69 3.30 1.55 13.83
N VAL A 70 2.35 1.04 13.04
CA VAL A 70 2.62 0.19 11.89
C VAL A 70 3.46 0.92 10.83
N TYR A 71 3.06 2.14 10.48
CA TYR A 71 3.80 2.93 9.48
C TYR A 71 5.20 3.32 9.95
N ARG A 72 5.36 3.61 11.24
CA ARG A 72 6.70 3.86 11.82
C ARG A 72 7.63 2.66 11.74
N GLN A 73 7.13 1.43 11.88
CA GLN A 73 7.95 0.23 11.72
C GLN A 73 8.55 0.13 10.30
N SER A 74 7.85 0.64 9.31
CA SER A 74 8.31 0.71 7.92
C SER A 74 9.00 2.04 7.58
N ASN A 75 9.42 2.83 8.57
CA ASN A 75 10.06 4.14 8.42
C ASN A 75 9.24 5.17 7.62
N VAL A 76 7.92 5.05 7.62
CA VAL A 76 7.00 6.00 6.97
C VAL A 76 6.44 6.95 8.02
N PRO A 77 6.79 8.25 7.98
CA PRO A 77 6.28 9.23 8.93
C PRO A 77 4.80 9.54 8.63
N VAL A 78 3.96 9.48 9.67
CA VAL A 78 2.53 9.80 9.58
C VAL A 78 2.07 10.59 10.80
N PRO A 79 1.00 11.39 10.67
CA PRO A 79 0.36 12.05 11.81
C PRO A 79 -0.15 11.05 12.84
N VAL A 80 -0.11 11.46 14.12
CA VAL A 80 -0.51 10.59 15.26
C VAL A 80 -2.02 10.54 15.51
N SER A 81 -2.81 11.42 14.90
CA SER A 81 -4.25 11.53 15.12
C SER A 81 -5.04 11.15 13.86
N THR A 82 -6.25 10.61 14.04
CA THR A 82 -7.14 10.25 12.94
C THR A 82 -7.47 11.47 12.05
N GLY A 83 -7.68 12.64 12.65
CA GLY A 83 -7.93 13.87 11.90
C GLY A 83 -6.70 14.35 11.09
N GLY A 84 -5.49 14.12 11.61
CA GLY A 84 -4.25 14.38 10.88
C GLY A 84 -4.06 13.40 9.71
N LEU A 85 -4.29 12.11 9.97
CA LEU A 85 -4.24 11.07 8.94
C LEU A 85 -5.23 11.31 7.80
N LEU A 86 -6.44 11.77 8.12
CA LEU A 86 -7.45 12.09 7.10
C LEU A 86 -7.03 13.24 6.17
N LYS A 87 -6.11 14.09 6.59
CA LYS A 87 -5.58 15.22 5.79
C LYS A 87 -4.23 14.90 5.14
N ALA A 88 -3.62 13.78 5.50
CA ALA A 88 -2.33 13.35 4.95
C ALA A 88 -2.50 12.60 3.62
N GLY A 89 -1.46 12.61 2.80
CA GLY A 89 -1.44 11.89 1.53
C GLY A 89 -2.47 12.39 0.53
N TYR A 90 -2.89 11.48 -0.36
CA TYR A 90 -3.85 11.77 -1.43
C TYR A 90 -5.16 11.04 -1.18
N GLU A 91 -6.27 11.71 -1.50
CA GLU A 91 -7.56 11.06 -1.60
C GLU A 91 -7.60 10.16 -2.84
N ILE A 92 -8.08 8.94 -2.65
CA ILE A 92 -8.19 7.94 -3.71
C ILE A 92 -9.58 7.35 -3.75
N GLN A 93 -9.97 6.84 -4.90
CA GLN A 93 -11.20 6.07 -5.04
C GLN A 93 -11.00 4.66 -4.47
N ARG A 94 -12.08 4.00 -4.07
CA ARG A 94 -12.02 2.62 -3.59
C ARG A 94 -11.33 1.67 -4.58
N SER A 95 -11.61 1.82 -5.88
CA SER A 95 -11.02 1.00 -6.95
C SER A 95 -9.49 1.15 -7.07
N GLU A 96 -8.93 2.24 -6.53
CA GLU A 96 -7.51 2.55 -6.55
C GLU A 96 -6.81 2.11 -5.25
N ALA A 97 -7.60 1.80 -4.20
CA ALA A 97 -7.06 1.44 -2.90
C ALA A 97 -6.25 0.14 -2.97
N LEU A 98 -5.02 0.21 -2.52
CA LEU A 98 -4.07 -0.89 -2.46
C LEU A 98 -3.85 -1.34 -1.01
N PRO A 99 -3.31 -2.54 -0.78
CA PRO A 99 -2.86 -2.95 0.55
C PRO A 99 -1.93 -1.90 1.18
N GLY A 100 -2.17 -1.58 2.45
CA GLY A 100 -1.46 -0.53 3.17
C GLY A 100 -2.10 0.86 3.08
N ASP A 101 -3.03 1.14 2.17
CA ASP A 101 -3.76 2.41 2.16
C ASP A 101 -4.74 2.52 3.33
N LEU A 102 -5.19 3.73 3.63
CA LEU A 102 -6.07 4.01 4.76
C LEU A 102 -7.53 4.12 4.32
N VAL A 103 -8.41 3.56 5.13
CA VAL A 103 -9.86 3.73 5.03
C VAL A 103 -10.38 4.46 6.25
N PHE A 104 -11.31 5.40 6.04
CA PHE A 104 -11.86 6.27 7.08
C PHE A 104 -13.36 6.13 7.21
N PHE A 105 -13.79 6.20 8.44
CA PHE A 105 -15.21 6.11 8.81
C PHE A 105 -15.57 7.22 9.78
N LYS A 106 -16.85 7.64 9.77
CA LYS A 106 -17.42 8.53 10.78
C LYS A 106 -18.48 7.80 11.57
N ILE A 107 -18.12 7.43 12.79
CA ILE A 107 -18.99 6.70 13.71
C ILE A 107 -19.56 7.71 14.72
N LYS A 108 -20.82 8.11 14.56
CA LYS A 108 -21.45 9.20 15.32
C LYS A 108 -20.63 10.50 15.15
N LYS A 109 -19.93 10.93 16.21
CA LYS A 109 -19.09 12.14 16.22
C LYS A 109 -17.62 11.84 15.99
N ASP A 110 -17.21 10.59 16.14
CA ASP A 110 -15.81 10.18 16.13
C ASP A 110 -15.36 9.77 14.72
N LEU A 111 -14.15 10.18 14.37
CA LEU A 111 -13.45 9.63 13.22
C LEU A 111 -12.81 8.29 13.58
N HIS A 112 -12.83 7.34 12.66
CA HIS A 112 -12.19 6.06 12.79
C HIS A 112 -11.36 5.76 11.55
N VAL A 113 -10.28 5.01 11.70
CA VAL A 113 -9.35 4.69 10.61
C VAL A 113 -8.93 3.22 10.69
N GLY A 114 -8.74 2.61 9.53
CA GLY A 114 -8.13 1.30 9.38
C GLY A 114 -7.15 1.28 8.22
N ILE A 115 -6.39 0.19 8.10
CA ILE A 115 -5.42 -0.08 7.05
C ILE A 115 -6.00 -1.14 6.13
N MET A 116 -6.07 -0.88 4.83
CA MET A 116 -6.56 -1.83 3.83
C MET A 116 -5.62 -3.02 3.70
N LEU A 117 -6.16 -4.22 3.72
CA LEU A 117 -5.44 -5.46 3.43
C LEU A 117 -5.63 -5.89 1.97
N ASN A 118 -6.78 -5.56 1.41
CA ASN A 118 -7.18 -5.75 0.02
C ASN A 118 -8.36 -4.84 -0.31
N GLN A 119 -9.01 -5.00 -1.47
CA GLN A 119 -10.15 -4.18 -1.91
C GLN A 119 -11.39 -4.26 -1.00
N LYS A 120 -11.42 -5.20 -0.06
CA LYS A 120 -12.59 -5.52 0.77
C LYS A 120 -12.32 -5.49 2.25
N GLU A 121 -11.19 -6.01 2.68
CA GLU A 121 -10.83 -6.18 4.07
C GLU A 121 -9.87 -5.10 4.55
N PHE A 122 -10.05 -4.69 5.79
CA PHE A 122 -9.16 -3.77 6.48
C PHE A 122 -8.92 -4.19 7.92
N ILE A 123 -7.77 -3.84 8.46
CA ILE A 123 -7.41 -4.06 9.85
C ILE A 123 -7.55 -2.76 10.64
N ASN A 124 -8.13 -2.84 11.84
CA ASN A 124 -8.37 -1.68 12.68
C ASN A 124 -8.34 -2.03 14.18
N ALA A 125 -8.16 -1.04 15.04
CA ALA A 125 -8.31 -1.22 16.49
C ALA A 125 -9.74 -0.92 16.90
N SER A 126 -10.53 -1.97 17.12
CA SER A 126 -11.92 -1.93 17.54
C SER A 126 -12.03 -1.83 19.07
N LYS A 127 -12.90 -0.94 19.57
CA LYS A 127 -13.15 -0.80 21.03
C LYS A 127 -13.62 -2.09 21.70
N SER A 128 -14.34 -2.95 20.99
CA SER A 128 -14.92 -4.19 21.54
C SER A 128 -14.09 -5.43 21.30
N ARG A 129 -13.22 -5.45 20.28
CA ARG A 129 -12.51 -6.66 19.85
C ARG A 129 -10.98 -6.50 19.82
N GLY A 130 -10.48 -5.30 20.12
CA GLY A 130 -9.06 -4.99 19.89
C GLY A 130 -8.73 -4.88 18.41
N VAL A 131 -7.49 -5.20 18.06
CA VAL A 131 -7.04 -5.20 16.67
C VAL A 131 -7.64 -6.39 15.93
N ALA A 132 -8.46 -6.11 14.93
CA ALA A 132 -9.24 -7.09 14.19
C ALA A 132 -9.39 -6.72 12.72
N VAL A 133 -9.70 -7.72 11.89
CA VAL A 133 -10.05 -7.52 10.48
C VAL A 133 -11.56 -7.37 10.35
N ASP A 134 -11.96 -6.43 9.52
CA ASP A 134 -13.33 -6.14 9.15
C ASP A 134 -13.49 -6.02 7.63
N ASP A 135 -14.73 -6.12 7.16
CA ASP A 135 -15.10 -6.01 5.76
C ASP A 135 -15.84 -4.68 5.54
N VAL A 136 -15.33 -3.85 4.62
CA VAL A 136 -15.91 -2.53 4.27
C VAL A 136 -17.33 -2.65 3.71
N ASP A 137 -17.71 -3.81 3.19
CA ASP A 137 -19.01 -4.07 2.56
C ASP A 137 -20.11 -4.44 3.55
N THR A 138 -19.78 -4.65 4.83
CA THR A 138 -20.83 -4.85 5.86
C THR A 138 -21.70 -3.60 6.00
N ASN A 139 -22.97 -3.80 6.35
CA ASN A 139 -23.93 -2.70 6.50
C ASN A 139 -23.44 -1.61 7.47
N TYR A 140 -22.73 -1.99 8.53
CA TYR A 140 -22.19 -1.06 9.52
C TYR A 140 -21.12 -0.15 8.93
N TRP A 141 -20.11 -0.74 8.28
CA TRP A 141 -18.99 0.00 7.73
C TRP A 141 -19.39 0.81 6.50
N LYS A 142 -20.23 0.25 5.62
CA LYS A 142 -20.76 0.96 4.45
C LYS A 142 -21.45 2.27 4.79
N LYS A 143 -22.29 2.27 5.85
CA LYS A 143 -23.04 3.47 6.28
C LYS A 143 -22.17 4.54 6.91
N THR A 144 -21.00 4.19 7.40
CA THR A 144 -20.10 5.10 8.13
C THR A 144 -18.87 5.50 7.32
N LEU A 145 -18.66 4.89 6.15
CA LEU A 145 -17.52 5.15 5.27
C LEU A 145 -17.50 6.61 4.79
N ILE A 146 -16.35 7.26 4.87
CA ILE A 146 -16.13 8.63 4.38
C ILE A 146 -15.06 8.75 3.31
N GLY A 147 -14.20 7.77 3.14
CA GLY A 147 -13.23 7.77 2.04
C GLY A 147 -11.98 6.95 2.29
N TYR A 148 -11.08 7.03 1.33
CA TYR A 148 -9.79 6.34 1.33
C TYR A 148 -8.66 7.33 1.09
N ARG A 149 -7.48 7.02 1.62
CA ARG A 149 -6.26 7.80 1.38
C ARG A 149 -5.05 6.93 1.16
N SER A 150 -4.22 7.31 0.20
CA SER A 150 -2.89 6.76 0.05
C SER A 150 -1.86 7.69 0.68
N ILE A 151 -0.99 7.12 1.51
CA ILE A 151 0.20 7.77 2.07
C ILE A 151 1.46 7.17 1.45
N LEU A 152 1.32 5.94 0.94
CA LEU A 152 2.38 5.18 0.27
C LEU A 152 2.28 5.42 -1.24
N TYR A 153 3.08 6.32 -1.79
CA TYR A 153 3.11 6.71 -3.20
C TYR A 153 4.52 6.72 -3.78
#